data_14e9146831b376440cfa13e8898567d4
#
_entry.id   14e9146831b376440cfa13e8898567d4
#
_cell.length_a   1.000
_cell.length_b   1.000
_cell.length_c   1.000
_cell.angle_alpha   90.00
_cell.angle_beta   90.00
_cell.angle_gamma   90.00
#
_symmetry.space_group_name_H-M   'P 1'
#
loop_
_entity.id
_entity.type
_entity.pdbx_description
1 polymer ?
#
loop_
_entity_poly.entity_id
_entity_poly.type
_entity_poly.pdbx_seq_one_letter_code
_entity_poly.pdbx_strand_id
1 'polypeptide(L)'
;MSEQFEVGTPAPAAHRRNGLRTGLIAGVTAVVVGGAAFGGWQLQQFLAGGGPQPEDVLPARTVAFASVDLDPGAGQKLAAYQLLKKFPDAHVTDQTDLKQKAWDALDDSSVAHLDYAKDVKPWLGDRFAIAAVPAPGTDDGLTPLGVVQVTDADAAAEAFRHIAGANQHPAKPDFFWAFEDGYALIADDQSELDAIVAADQHLADSAAFRHDRDSLGGDQVAMAWTDLGAAWSAAPADARKDLTREWGKQVNPAGSLVAGISLTSRSVDLTGHGFGVSTGGAGASAGLTPGTGLVETLPADSDVVVGLTGLGPALAKAWDTYGENGDPFGLGQQADALGLRLPGDLQALFGSELAVGATLAGDQVHVTATAISPDAQRGAEVWNTGASMLSSRDYPAKATGDRWIATDRSSTGATLGSNDLFRSVVPDAGRANAVLFVDIPAVEDTMGSMGPGGTTESESNPMRAVGFSVTGTQQQVDLSGHLLLKD
;
A
#
# COMPACT_ATOMS: atom_id res chain seq x y z
N MET A 1 23.79 -39.92 -32.80
CA MET A 1 24.47 -38.62 -32.61
C MET A 1 23.43 -37.69 -32.03
N SER A 2 23.44 -37.56 -30.72
CA SER A 2 22.53 -36.72 -29.97
C SER A 2 23.36 -35.58 -29.41
N GLU A 3 23.22 -34.40 -29.96
CA GLU A 3 23.81 -33.17 -29.41
C GLU A 3 22.96 -32.67 -28.23
N GLN A 4 23.55 -32.69 -27.04
CA GLN A 4 23.02 -32.07 -25.84
C GLN A 4 23.39 -30.58 -25.86
N PHE A 5 22.38 -29.71 -25.87
CA PHE A 5 22.55 -28.29 -25.60
C PHE A 5 22.69 -28.11 -24.07
N GLU A 6 23.88 -27.78 -23.62
CA GLU A 6 24.12 -27.25 -22.28
C GLU A 6 23.65 -25.78 -22.24
N VAL A 7 22.59 -25.52 -21.48
CA VAL A 7 22.17 -24.17 -21.12
C VAL A 7 23.03 -23.72 -19.93
N GLY A 8 24.01 -22.88 -20.21
CA GLY A 8 24.85 -22.25 -19.19
C GLY A 8 24.03 -21.30 -18.33
N THR A 9 23.89 -21.59 -17.05
CA THR A 9 23.38 -20.67 -16.02
C THR A 9 24.34 -19.51 -15.84
N PRO A 10 23.90 -18.24 -15.95
CA PRO A 10 24.77 -17.12 -15.60
C PRO A 10 25.01 -17.09 -14.09
N ALA A 11 26.28 -16.98 -13.69
CA ALA A 11 26.70 -16.82 -12.32
C ALA A 11 26.10 -15.53 -11.71
N PRO A 12 25.62 -15.55 -10.47
CA PRO A 12 25.11 -14.35 -9.83
C PRO A 12 26.26 -13.37 -9.58
N ALA A 13 26.12 -12.18 -10.13
CA ALA A 13 27.01 -11.06 -9.85
C ALA A 13 26.91 -10.69 -8.36
N ALA A 14 28.05 -10.65 -7.69
CA ALA A 14 28.17 -10.31 -6.28
C ALA A 14 27.81 -8.84 -6.05
N HIS A 15 26.59 -8.56 -5.64
CA HIS A 15 26.16 -7.27 -5.06
C HIS A 15 26.06 -7.43 -3.55
N ARG A 16 27.23 -7.37 -2.87
CA ARG A 16 27.33 -7.28 -1.41
C ARG A 16 27.55 -5.84 -0.97
N ARG A 17 26.54 -4.95 -1.12
CA ARG A 17 26.56 -3.61 -0.50
C ARG A 17 25.19 -3.07 -0.08
N ASN A 18 24.11 -3.81 -0.19
CA ASN A 18 22.75 -3.27 -0.01
C ASN A 18 21.95 -3.87 1.16
N GLY A 19 22.58 -4.58 2.11
CA GLY A 19 21.83 -5.26 3.18
C GLY A 19 20.99 -4.33 4.05
N LEU A 20 21.57 -3.22 4.52
CA LEU A 20 20.85 -2.24 5.36
C LEU A 20 19.81 -1.43 4.53
N ARG A 21 20.20 -1.03 3.31
CA ARG A 21 19.33 -0.26 2.39
C ARG A 21 18.12 -1.06 1.93
N THR A 22 18.30 -2.32 1.58
CA THR A 22 17.19 -3.20 1.18
C THR A 22 16.31 -3.56 2.38
N GLY A 23 16.88 -3.74 3.57
CA GLY A 23 16.15 -3.99 4.81
C GLY A 23 15.32 -2.79 5.26
N LEU A 24 15.84 -1.57 5.17
CA LEU A 24 15.10 -0.35 5.51
C LEU A 24 13.96 -0.08 4.52
N ILE A 25 14.19 -0.24 3.20
CA ILE A 25 13.14 -0.03 2.18
C ILE A 25 12.09 -1.15 2.26
N ALA A 26 12.49 -2.41 2.44
CA ALA A 26 11.56 -3.52 2.65
C ALA A 26 10.81 -3.42 3.98
N GLY A 27 11.46 -2.89 5.03
CA GLY A 27 10.85 -2.63 6.33
C GLY A 27 9.69 -1.63 6.25
N VAL A 28 9.81 -0.56 5.44
CA VAL A 28 8.71 0.42 5.22
C VAL A 28 7.50 -0.23 4.60
N THR A 29 7.71 -1.04 3.55
CA THR A 29 6.61 -1.74 2.87
C THR A 29 5.98 -2.78 3.79
N ALA A 30 6.78 -3.47 4.61
CA ALA A 30 6.29 -4.46 5.57
C ALA A 30 5.54 -3.83 6.76
N VAL A 31 5.96 -2.64 7.23
CA VAL A 31 5.29 -1.91 8.32
C VAL A 31 3.93 -1.36 7.87
N VAL A 32 3.83 -0.88 6.64
CA VAL A 32 2.54 -0.39 6.08
C VAL A 32 1.58 -1.56 5.79
N VAL A 33 2.10 -2.73 5.41
CA VAL A 33 1.28 -3.93 5.10
C VAL A 33 1.13 -4.85 6.32
N GLY A 34 2.10 -4.88 7.24
CA GLY A 34 2.15 -5.78 8.40
C GLY A 34 1.56 -5.21 9.69
N GLY A 35 1.16 -3.92 9.72
CA GLY A 35 0.66 -3.23 10.93
C GLY A 35 -0.68 -3.72 11.49
N ALA A 36 -1.28 -4.76 10.93
CA ALA A 36 -2.58 -5.30 11.34
C ALA A 36 -2.53 -6.30 12.51
N ALA A 37 -1.36 -6.61 13.09
CA ALA A 37 -1.21 -7.65 14.11
C ALA A 37 -0.79 -7.10 15.47
N PHE A 38 -1.60 -6.20 16.09
CA PHE A 38 -1.26 -5.58 17.37
C PHE A 38 -2.13 -6.05 18.53
N GLY A 39 -1.57 -6.29 19.67
CA GLY A 39 -2.15 -6.84 20.83
C GLY A 39 -1.83 -6.42 22.23
N GLY A 40 -2.79 -6.17 23.04
CA GLY A 40 -2.96 -6.38 24.47
C GLY A 40 -2.14 -5.55 25.48
N TRP A 41 -2.79 -4.68 26.25
CA TRP A 41 -2.16 -3.79 27.22
C TRP A 41 -2.83 -3.76 28.60
N GLN A 42 -2.03 -3.49 29.65
CA GLN A 42 -2.55 -3.20 30.99
C GLN A 42 -2.96 -1.74 31.19
N LEU A 43 -4.12 -1.53 31.80
CA LEU A 43 -4.91 -0.30 31.83
C LEU A 43 -4.27 0.91 32.57
N GLN A 44 -3.27 0.71 33.40
CA GLN A 44 -2.77 1.75 34.32
C GLN A 44 -1.68 2.67 33.77
N GLN A 45 -1.00 2.29 32.67
CA GLN A 45 -0.05 3.17 31.94
C GLN A 45 -0.68 3.88 30.75
N PHE A 46 -1.95 3.71 30.56
CA PHE A 46 -2.75 4.06 29.38
C PHE A 46 -2.95 5.57 29.13
N LEU A 47 -2.60 6.46 30.05
CA LEU A 47 -3.02 7.85 29.95
C LEU A 47 -1.92 8.86 29.61
N ALA A 48 -0.72 8.41 29.33
CA ALA A 48 0.43 9.26 29.05
C ALA A 48 0.92 9.07 27.59
N GLY A 49 0.07 9.22 26.62
CA GLY A 49 0.48 9.47 25.24
C GLY A 49 1.00 10.90 25.17
N GLY A 50 2.31 11.09 25.15
CA GLY A 50 2.96 12.39 25.07
C GLY A 50 4.48 12.24 25.04
N GLY A 51 5.15 13.19 24.43
CA GLY A 51 6.60 13.21 24.27
C GLY A 51 6.96 13.53 22.82
N PRO A 52 8.23 13.79 22.53
CA PRO A 52 8.70 14.08 21.19
C PRO A 52 8.27 13.00 20.19
N GLN A 53 7.91 13.42 19.00
CA GLN A 53 7.58 12.54 17.88
C GLN A 53 8.83 12.36 16.99
N PRO A 54 8.93 11.30 16.17
CA PRO A 54 10.08 11.11 15.29
C PRO A 54 10.31 12.30 14.33
N GLU A 55 9.26 12.99 13.90
CA GLU A 55 9.37 14.17 13.05
C GLU A 55 9.98 15.41 13.74
N ASP A 56 10.04 15.42 15.08
CA ASP A 56 10.66 16.50 15.85
C ASP A 56 12.21 16.46 15.79
N VAL A 57 12.79 15.31 15.43
CA VAL A 57 14.24 15.12 15.30
C VAL A 57 14.70 14.90 13.85
N LEU A 58 13.77 14.87 12.90
CA LEU A 58 14.08 14.76 11.47
C LEU A 58 14.29 16.15 10.86
N PRO A 59 15.31 16.36 9.99
CA PRO A 59 15.55 17.68 9.39
C PRO A 59 14.41 18.08 8.46
N ALA A 60 14.11 19.38 8.37
CA ALA A 60 13.02 19.91 7.52
C ALA A 60 13.16 19.56 6.03
N ARG A 61 14.38 19.20 5.58
CA ARG A 61 14.65 18.74 4.21
C ARG A 61 14.28 17.27 3.94
N THR A 62 13.76 16.56 4.93
CA THR A 62 13.25 15.18 4.76
C THR A 62 12.21 15.14 3.63
N VAL A 63 12.35 14.19 2.70
CA VAL A 63 11.46 14.08 1.53
C VAL A 63 10.52 12.89 1.60
N ALA A 64 10.81 11.92 2.44
CA ALA A 64 9.91 10.81 2.73
C ALA A 64 10.11 10.37 4.18
N PHE A 65 9.03 9.93 4.80
CA PHE A 65 8.98 9.58 6.20
C PHE A 65 7.89 8.52 6.41
N ALA A 66 8.18 7.54 7.27
CA ALA A 66 7.17 6.63 7.77
C ALA A 66 7.44 6.31 9.24
N SER A 67 6.40 6.29 10.05
CA SER A 67 6.50 6.04 11.49
C SER A 67 5.47 5.04 11.98
N VAL A 68 5.82 4.40 13.09
CA VAL A 68 4.92 3.54 13.89
C VAL A 68 5.01 4.01 15.34
N ASP A 69 3.86 4.22 15.95
CA ASP A 69 3.71 4.53 17.35
C ASP A 69 3.05 3.34 18.08
N LEU A 70 3.81 2.63 18.92
CA LEU A 70 3.32 1.55 19.75
C LEU A 70 2.73 2.08 21.07
N ASP A 71 2.85 3.40 21.31
CA ASP A 71 2.28 4.11 22.45
C ASP A 71 1.38 5.29 22.01
N PRO A 72 0.42 5.06 21.08
CA PRO A 72 -0.45 6.12 20.56
C PRO A 72 -1.40 6.63 21.64
N GLY A 73 -2.20 7.64 21.35
CA GLY A 73 -3.21 8.19 22.24
C GLY A 73 -4.15 7.13 22.83
N ALA A 74 -4.74 7.43 24.00
CA ALA A 74 -5.54 6.48 24.79
C ALA A 74 -6.68 5.82 24.00
N GLY A 75 -7.28 6.53 23.04
CA GLY A 75 -8.34 5.99 22.15
C GLY A 75 -7.83 4.86 21.27
N GLN A 76 -6.68 5.06 20.63
CA GLN A 76 -6.05 4.06 19.75
C GLN A 76 -5.57 2.84 20.54
N LYS A 77 -5.02 3.04 21.75
CA LYS A 77 -4.64 1.93 22.63
C LYS A 77 -5.82 1.06 23.02
N LEU A 78 -6.94 1.66 23.39
CA LEU A 78 -8.15 0.91 23.74
C LEU A 78 -8.68 0.14 22.51
N ALA A 79 -8.68 0.75 21.34
CA ALA A 79 -9.08 0.12 20.10
C ALA A 79 -8.17 -1.06 19.76
N ALA A 80 -6.85 -0.86 19.81
CA ALA A 80 -5.86 -1.93 19.64
C ALA A 80 -6.13 -3.12 20.55
N TYR A 81 -6.33 -2.88 21.86
CA TYR A 81 -6.64 -3.93 22.82
C TYR A 81 -7.92 -4.71 22.47
N GLN A 82 -8.98 -4.01 22.03
CA GLN A 82 -10.23 -4.65 21.65
C GLN A 82 -10.10 -5.47 20.35
N LEU A 83 -9.35 -4.98 19.37
CA LEU A 83 -9.07 -5.68 18.13
C LEU A 83 -8.33 -7.00 18.38
N LEU A 84 -7.33 -6.95 19.24
CA LEU A 84 -6.45 -8.10 19.46
C LEU A 84 -7.11 -9.24 20.23
N LYS A 85 -8.08 -8.94 21.06
CA LYS A 85 -8.92 -10.00 21.65
C LYS A 85 -9.62 -10.86 20.62
N LYS A 86 -9.77 -10.36 19.40
CA LYS A 86 -10.38 -11.08 18.28
C LYS A 86 -9.39 -12.03 17.57
N PHE A 87 -8.11 -11.96 17.89
CA PHE A 87 -7.04 -12.81 17.35
C PHE A 87 -6.52 -13.78 18.41
N PRO A 88 -7.17 -14.93 18.66
CA PRO A 88 -6.81 -15.84 19.75
C PRO A 88 -5.37 -16.37 19.62
N ASP A 89 -4.86 -16.50 18.41
CA ASP A 89 -3.52 -17.00 18.13
C ASP A 89 -2.41 -15.92 18.25
N ALA A 90 -2.80 -14.66 18.43
CA ALA A 90 -1.82 -13.59 18.55
C ALA A 90 -0.95 -13.72 19.80
N HIS A 91 -1.42 -14.42 20.87
CA HIS A 91 -0.72 -14.67 22.14
C HIS A 91 0.03 -13.43 22.66
N VAL A 92 -0.53 -12.25 22.44
CA VAL A 92 0.05 -10.99 22.91
C VAL A 92 -0.60 -10.66 24.24
N THR A 93 0.15 -10.73 25.31
CA THR A 93 -0.34 -10.50 26.66
C THR A 93 -0.01 -9.10 27.16
N ASP A 94 1.04 -8.47 26.61
CA ASP A 94 1.45 -7.12 26.96
C ASP A 94 2.24 -6.42 25.81
N GLN A 95 2.61 -5.16 26.03
CA GLN A 95 3.39 -4.35 25.08
C GLN A 95 4.79 -4.92 24.83
N THR A 96 5.37 -5.60 25.81
CA THR A 96 6.68 -6.24 25.68
C THR A 96 6.66 -7.32 24.61
N ASP A 97 5.60 -8.13 24.61
CA ASP A 97 5.40 -9.18 23.59
C ASP A 97 5.30 -8.59 22.19
N LEU A 98 4.71 -7.40 22.09
CA LEU A 98 4.53 -6.69 20.84
C LEU A 98 5.86 -6.19 20.27
N LYS A 99 6.65 -5.52 21.10
CA LYS A 99 7.99 -5.05 20.73
C LYS A 99 8.90 -6.23 20.38
N GLN A 100 8.81 -7.32 21.12
CA GLN A 100 9.57 -8.54 20.82
C GLN A 100 9.17 -9.12 19.46
N LYS A 101 7.89 -9.27 19.18
CA LYS A 101 7.43 -9.77 17.87
C LYS A 101 7.82 -8.85 16.71
N ALA A 102 7.76 -7.54 16.91
CA ALA A 102 8.25 -6.58 15.93
C ALA A 102 9.76 -6.72 15.71
N TRP A 103 10.52 -6.93 16.78
CA TRP A 103 11.95 -7.22 16.72
C TRP A 103 12.24 -8.54 16.01
N ASP A 104 11.56 -9.61 16.40
CA ASP A 104 11.73 -10.95 15.80
C ASP A 104 11.43 -10.93 14.29
N ALA A 105 10.47 -10.10 13.87
CA ALA A 105 10.18 -9.91 12.44
C ALA A 105 11.29 -9.14 11.68
N LEU A 106 12.07 -8.31 12.37
CA LEU A 106 13.24 -7.62 11.81
C LEU A 106 14.49 -8.50 11.78
N ASP A 107 14.64 -9.42 12.73
CA ASP A 107 15.81 -10.29 12.87
C ASP A 107 15.99 -11.27 11.69
N ASP A 108 14.91 -11.65 11.03
CA ASP A 108 14.95 -12.45 9.79
C ASP A 108 15.70 -11.75 8.63
N SER A 109 16.03 -10.47 8.80
CA SER A 109 16.74 -9.62 7.83
C SER A 109 18.24 -9.45 8.10
N SER A 110 18.90 -10.30 8.92
CA SER A 110 20.36 -10.33 9.17
C SER A 110 20.95 -9.24 10.06
N VAL A 111 20.18 -8.58 10.90
CA VAL A 111 20.73 -7.69 11.94
C VAL A 111 21.01 -8.54 13.18
N ALA A 112 22.26 -8.78 13.43
CA ALA A 112 22.93 -9.37 14.61
C ALA A 112 22.04 -10.15 15.61
N HIS A 113 22.48 -11.32 15.98
CA HIS A 113 21.88 -12.19 17.01
C HIS A 113 21.86 -11.54 18.42
N LEU A 114 21.04 -10.50 18.59
CA LEU A 114 20.82 -9.84 19.85
C LEU A 114 19.70 -10.55 20.61
N ASP A 115 19.93 -10.79 21.90
CA ASP A 115 18.89 -11.23 22.82
C ASP A 115 17.98 -10.02 23.14
N TYR A 116 16.74 -10.03 22.61
CA TYR A 116 15.80 -8.93 22.81
C TYR A 116 15.67 -8.53 24.27
N ALA A 117 15.54 -9.49 25.19
CA ALA A 117 15.30 -9.21 26.60
C ALA A 117 16.48 -8.54 27.31
N LYS A 118 17.70 -8.84 26.88
CA LYS A 118 18.95 -8.35 27.48
C LYS A 118 19.50 -7.13 26.79
N ASP A 119 19.50 -7.16 25.45
CA ASP A 119 20.31 -6.25 24.64
C ASP A 119 19.46 -5.14 24.02
N VAL A 120 18.12 -5.30 23.95
CA VAL A 120 17.23 -4.37 23.25
C VAL A 120 16.17 -3.77 24.19
N LYS A 121 15.44 -4.60 24.91
CA LYS A 121 14.34 -4.20 25.80
C LYS A 121 14.70 -3.10 26.81
N PRO A 122 15.92 -3.08 27.40
CA PRO A 122 16.24 -2.09 28.44
C PRO A 122 16.22 -0.63 27.97
N TRP A 123 16.47 -0.40 26.67
CA TRP A 123 16.59 0.95 26.14
C TRP A 123 15.55 1.30 25.07
N LEU A 124 14.86 0.31 24.49
CA LEU A 124 13.95 0.50 23.39
C LEU A 124 12.67 1.24 23.83
N GLY A 125 12.37 2.36 23.17
CA GLY A 125 11.12 3.10 23.32
C GLY A 125 9.96 2.49 22.53
N ASP A 126 8.94 3.29 22.28
CA ASP A 126 7.69 2.87 21.66
C ASP A 126 7.50 3.40 20.23
N ARG A 127 8.35 4.36 19.80
CA ARG A 127 8.22 5.03 18.52
C ARG A 127 9.40 4.73 17.60
N PHE A 128 9.08 4.43 16.38
CA PHE A 128 10.04 4.08 15.34
C PHE A 128 9.70 4.86 14.08
N ALA A 129 10.73 5.29 13.36
CA ALA A 129 10.53 5.84 12.04
C ALA A 129 11.70 5.51 11.13
N ILE A 130 11.44 5.64 9.85
CA ILE A 130 12.46 5.70 8.82
C ILE A 130 12.19 6.92 7.97
N ALA A 131 13.25 7.52 7.46
CA ALA A 131 13.16 8.69 6.63
C ALA A 131 14.17 8.62 5.47
N ALA A 132 13.89 9.38 4.42
CA ALA A 132 14.82 9.65 3.34
C ALA A 132 15.15 11.15 3.35
N VAL A 133 16.43 11.44 3.47
CA VAL A 133 16.95 12.81 3.54
C VAL A 133 17.82 13.07 2.31
N PRO A 134 17.66 14.19 1.56
CA PRO A 134 18.53 14.54 0.46
C PRO A 134 19.99 14.64 0.89
N ALA A 135 20.85 13.92 0.19
CA ALA A 135 22.29 13.86 0.40
C ALA A 135 23.03 14.11 -0.93
N PRO A 136 23.19 15.38 -1.34
CA PRO A 136 23.86 15.73 -2.58
C PRO A 136 25.32 15.25 -2.54
N GLY A 137 25.70 14.37 -3.46
CA GLY A 137 27.05 13.80 -3.52
C GLY A 137 27.11 12.31 -3.20
N THR A 138 26.04 11.72 -2.72
CA THR A 138 25.89 10.26 -2.64
C THR A 138 25.40 9.70 -3.99
N ASP A 139 25.70 8.45 -4.27
CA ASP A 139 25.30 7.79 -5.52
C ASP A 139 23.77 7.74 -5.71
N ASP A 140 23.03 7.67 -4.61
CA ASP A 140 21.57 7.56 -4.60
C ASP A 140 20.86 8.91 -4.41
N GLY A 141 21.60 10.00 -4.13
CA GLY A 141 21.06 11.34 -3.87
C GLY A 141 20.25 11.47 -2.56
N LEU A 142 20.09 10.37 -1.83
CA LEU A 142 19.31 10.25 -0.61
C LEU A 142 20.09 9.43 0.44
N THR A 143 20.02 9.85 1.70
CA THR A 143 20.48 9.06 2.84
C THR A 143 19.26 8.47 3.54
N PRO A 144 19.18 7.14 3.68
CA PRO A 144 18.20 6.50 4.55
C PRO A 144 18.58 6.78 6.02
N LEU A 145 17.59 7.14 6.83
CA LEU A 145 17.73 7.42 8.24
C LEU A 145 16.77 6.57 9.05
N GLY A 146 17.31 5.77 9.97
CA GLY A 146 16.53 5.11 11.01
C GLY A 146 16.35 6.04 12.20
N VAL A 147 15.16 6.06 12.81
CA VAL A 147 14.83 6.83 14.01
C VAL A 147 14.17 5.91 14.99
N VAL A 148 14.79 5.74 16.16
CA VAL A 148 14.32 4.81 17.19
C VAL A 148 14.24 5.55 18.51
N GLN A 149 13.05 5.57 19.13
CA GLN A 149 12.92 6.15 20.46
C GLN A 149 13.73 5.34 21.46
N VAL A 150 14.50 6.03 22.32
CA VAL A 150 15.32 5.43 23.35
C VAL A 150 14.92 5.94 24.72
N THR A 151 14.80 5.03 25.69
CA THR A 151 14.50 5.33 27.08
C THR A 151 15.76 5.41 27.94
N ASP A 152 16.87 4.83 27.45
CA ASP A 152 18.20 4.85 28.05
C ASP A 152 19.26 4.93 26.96
N ALA A 153 19.81 6.12 26.77
CA ALA A 153 20.81 6.39 25.71
C ALA A 153 22.15 5.65 25.94
N ASP A 154 22.55 5.45 27.20
CA ASP A 154 23.80 4.76 27.51
C ASP A 154 23.70 3.26 27.20
N ALA A 155 22.58 2.64 27.57
CA ALA A 155 22.30 1.24 27.25
C ALA A 155 22.13 1.04 25.73
N ALA A 156 21.47 1.97 25.03
CA ALA A 156 21.36 1.95 23.57
C ALA A 156 22.73 2.07 22.89
N ALA A 157 23.60 2.99 23.36
CA ALA A 157 24.94 3.15 22.82
C ALA A 157 25.81 1.89 23.04
N GLU A 158 25.64 1.17 24.15
CA GLU A 158 26.32 -0.09 24.37
C GLU A 158 25.86 -1.17 23.40
N ALA A 159 24.54 -1.30 23.21
CA ALA A 159 23.96 -2.22 22.24
C ALA A 159 24.45 -1.93 20.82
N PHE A 160 24.42 -0.65 20.38
CA PHE A 160 24.87 -0.26 19.04
C PHE A 160 26.37 -0.52 18.83
N ARG A 161 27.22 -0.30 19.84
CA ARG A 161 28.64 -0.67 19.79
C ARG A 161 28.83 -2.18 19.66
N HIS A 162 28.01 -2.96 20.34
CA HIS A 162 28.04 -4.42 20.24
C HIS A 162 27.66 -4.88 18.84
N ILE A 163 26.58 -4.35 18.27
CA ILE A 163 26.14 -4.65 16.91
C ILE A 163 27.20 -4.27 15.88
N ALA A 164 27.74 -3.05 15.96
CA ALA A 164 28.77 -2.57 15.06
C ALA A 164 30.08 -3.37 15.19
N GLY A 165 30.38 -3.91 16.39
CA GLY A 165 31.55 -4.74 16.64
C GLY A 165 31.41 -6.22 16.23
N ALA A 166 30.17 -6.74 16.23
CA ALA A 166 29.91 -8.14 15.86
C ALA A 166 30.08 -8.39 14.35
N ASN A 167 29.85 -7.37 13.54
CA ASN A 167 30.00 -7.43 12.08
C ASN A 167 31.44 -7.23 11.58
N GLN A 168 32.45 -7.51 12.40
CA GLN A 168 33.85 -7.19 12.18
C GLN A 168 34.39 -7.50 10.76
N HIS A 169 34.40 -6.46 9.93
CA HIS A 169 35.50 -6.19 9.01
C HIS A 169 36.22 -4.96 9.57
N PRO A 170 37.55 -5.00 9.79
CA PRO A 170 38.24 -4.06 10.69
C PRO A 170 38.40 -2.60 10.17
N ALA A 171 37.69 -2.19 9.13
CA ALA A 171 37.97 -0.94 8.44
C ALA A 171 36.89 0.15 8.53
N LYS A 172 35.63 -0.16 8.73
CA LYS A 172 34.53 0.84 8.81
C LYS A 172 33.30 0.23 9.49
N PRO A 173 32.70 0.89 10.50
CA PRO A 173 31.39 0.46 10.99
C PRO A 173 30.34 0.55 9.87
N ASP A 174 29.40 -0.42 9.86
CA ASP A 174 28.36 -0.48 8.83
C ASP A 174 27.30 0.61 8.99
N PHE A 175 27.22 1.24 10.18
CA PHE A 175 26.29 2.32 10.50
C PHE A 175 26.87 3.24 11.61
N PHE A 176 26.34 4.45 11.69
CA PHE A 176 26.65 5.47 12.67
C PHE A 176 25.38 5.89 13.39
N TRP A 177 25.48 6.39 14.64
CA TRP A 177 24.33 6.84 15.41
C TRP A 177 24.62 8.11 16.19
N ALA A 178 23.59 8.89 16.44
CA ALA A 178 23.59 10.04 17.34
C ALA A 178 22.29 10.03 18.16
N PHE A 179 22.32 10.66 19.32
CA PHE A 179 21.14 10.80 20.17
C PHE A 179 20.65 12.24 20.18
N GLU A 180 19.36 12.44 19.97
CA GLU A 180 18.70 13.73 19.99
C GLU A 180 17.29 13.58 20.55
N ASP A 181 16.91 14.37 21.56
CA ASP A 181 15.59 14.48 22.18
C ASP A 181 14.88 13.12 22.47
N GLY A 182 15.65 12.14 22.98
CA GLY A 182 15.14 10.82 23.31
C GLY A 182 15.03 9.86 22.13
N TYR A 183 15.67 10.17 21.01
CA TYR A 183 15.78 9.30 19.84
C TYR A 183 17.24 8.98 19.50
N ALA A 184 17.46 7.78 18.99
CA ALA A 184 18.67 7.43 18.26
C ALA A 184 18.40 7.63 16.75
N LEU A 185 19.23 8.47 16.14
CA LEU A 185 19.31 8.66 14.69
C LEU A 185 20.38 7.72 14.14
N ILE A 186 20.08 6.92 13.13
CA ILE A 186 20.96 5.88 12.61
C ILE A 186 21.11 6.05 11.10
N ALA A 187 22.34 6.21 10.62
CA ALA A 187 22.67 6.38 9.21
C ALA A 187 23.89 5.55 8.80
N ASP A 188 24.09 5.36 7.50
CA ASP A 188 25.22 4.61 6.93
C ASP A 188 26.45 5.49 6.63
N ASP A 189 26.33 6.81 6.82
CA ASP A 189 27.43 7.77 6.66
C ASP A 189 27.48 8.77 7.82
N GLN A 190 28.67 8.91 8.43
CA GLN A 190 28.88 9.81 9.57
C GLN A 190 28.71 11.28 9.21
N SER A 191 29.19 11.70 8.04
CA SER A 191 29.12 13.11 7.64
C SER A 191 27.68 13.56 7.36
N GLU A 192 26.86 12.67 6.82
CA GLU A 192 25.42 12.90 6.62
C GLU A 192 24.69 12.94 7.96
N LEU A 193 25.00 12.02 8.88
CA LEU A 193 24.44 12.03 10.23
C LEU A 193 24.78 13.33 10.97
N ASP A 194 26.03 13.78 10.91
CA ASP A 194 26.46 15.03 11.52
C ASP A 194 25.70 16.24 10.92
N ALA A 195 25.46 16.24 9.60
CA ALA A 195 24.67 17.26 8.92
C ALA A 195 23.16 17.21 9.22
N ILE A 196 22.64 16.04 9.60
CA ILE A 196 21.25 15.83 10.04
C ILE A 196 21.10 16.41 11.46
N VAL A 197 21.96 16.03 12.39
CA VAL A 197 21.96 16.50 13.78
C VAL A 197 22.21 18.01 13.89
N ALA A 198 23.00 18.59 12.98
CA ALA A 198 23.26 20.03 12.96
C ALA A 198 22.12 20.87 12.33
N ALA A 199 20.98 20.27 12.00
CA ALA A 199 19.88 21.00 11.36
C ALA A 199 19.11 21.85 12.39
N ASP A 200 18.96 23.14 12.13
CA ASP A 200 18.22 24.09 12.99
C ASP A 200 16.68 23.99 12.85
N GLN A 201 16.19 23.31 11.81
CA GLN A 201 14.75 23.17 11.51
C GLN A 201 14.41 21.71 11.31
N HIS A 202 13.28 21.29 11.90
CA HIS A 202 12.81 19.93 11.85
C HIS A 202 11.62 19.73 10.89
N LEU A 203 11.33 18.50 10.53
CA LEU A 203 10.20 18.14 9.68
C LEU A 203 8.87 18.61 10.30
N ALA A 204 8.76 18.51 11.63
CA ALA A 204 7.61 19.01 12.38
C ALA A 204 7.38 20.52 12.21
N ASP A 205 8.40 21.30 11.86
CA ASP A 205 8.29 22.74 11.59
C ASP A 205 7.81 23.05 10.16
N SER A 206 7.87 22.08 9.24
CA SER A 206 7.41 22.25 7.87
C SER A 206 5.90 22.48 7.83
N ALA A 207 5.49 23.60 7.23
CA ALA A 207 4.07 23.92 7.10
C ALA A 207 3.35 22.93 6.17
N ALA A 208 4.02 22.42 5.13
CA ALA A 208 3.49 21.43 4.21
C ALA A 208 3.26 20.09 4.92
N PHE A 209 4.28 19.60 5.63
CA PHE A 209 4.17 18.37 6.41
C PHE A 209 3.04 18.44 7.45
N ARG A 210 2.98 19.54 8.23
CA ARG A 210 1.90 19.72 9.22
C ARG A 210 0.51 19.73 8.58
N HIS A 211 0.34 20.45 7.47
CA HIS A 211 -0.93 20.48 6.75
C HIS A 211 -1.36 19.08 6.33
N ASP A 212 -0.45 18.32 5.74
CA ASP A 212 -0.72 16.97 5.25
C ASP A 212 -1.01 16.01 6.41
N ARG A 213 -0.17 16.01 7.47
CA ARG A 213 -0.39 15.20 8.67
C ARG A 213 -1.73 15.51 9.34
N ASP A 214 -2.06 16.79 9.52
CA ASP A 214 -3.27 17.22 10.21
C ASP A 214 -4.54 16.85 9.40
N SER A 215 -4.41 16.63 8.07
CA SER A 215 -5.51 16.17 7.22
C SER A 215 -5.98 14.75 7.52
N LEU A 216 -5.10 13.90 8.09
CA LEU A 216 -5.47 12.53 8.47
C LEU A 216 -6.51 12.50 9.59
N GLY A 217 -6.59 13.55 10.42
CA GLY A 217 -7.49 13.64 11.57
C GLY A 217 -7.15 12.61 12.66
N GLY A 218 -7.19 13.03 13.92
CA GLY A 218 -6.95 12.13 15.06
C GLY A 218 -5.55 11.50 15.12
N ASP A 219 -5.37 10.62 16.12
CA ASP A 219 -4.13 9.91 16.34
C ASP A 219 -4.00 8.73 15.38
N GLN A 220 -2.83 8.54 14.80
CA GLN A 220 -2.49 7.43 13.94
C GLN A 220 -1.55 6.46 14.68
N VAL A 221 -1.71 5.15 14.47
CA VAL A 221 -0.76 4.14 14.97
C VAL A 221 0.40 3.94 14.01
N ALA A 222 0.23 4.32 12.76
CA ALA A 222 1.28 4.39 11.76
C ALA A 222 0.96 5.51 10.77
N MET A 223 2.00 6.15 10.25
CA MET A 223 1.87 7.22 9.26
C MET A 223 2.99 7.12 8.24
N ALA A 224 2.69 7.50 7.01
CA ALA A 224 3.68 7.71 5.96
C ALA A 224 3.42 9.03 5.24
N TRP A 225 4.49 9.72 4.85
CA TRP A 225 4.42 10.97 4.12
C TRP A 225 5.56 11.07 3.11
N THR A 226 5.31 11.72 1.98
CA THR A 226 6.35 12.05 1.00
C THR A 226 6.03 13.33 0.24
N ASP A 227 7.05 14.16 0.03
CA ASP A 227 7.07 15.23 -0.95
C ASP A 227 7.61 14.67 -2.27
N LEU A 228 6.72 14.45 -3.22
CA LEU A 228 7.05 13.84 -4.52
C LEU A 228 7.99 14.71 -5.34
N GLY A 229 7.82 16.03 -5.28
CA GLY A 229 8.66 16.97 -6.02
C GLY A 229 10.08 17.05 -5.46
N ALA A 230 10.19 17.12 -4.14
CA ALA A 230 11.50 17.13 -3.47
C ALA A 230 12.21 15.78 -3.62
N ALA A 231 11.51 14.65 -3.48
CA ALA A 231 12.05 13.31 -3.69
C ALA A 231 12.55 13.12 -5.13
N TRP A 232 11.77 13.56 -6.13
CA TRP A 232 12.19 13.54 -7.52
C TRP A 232 13.44 14.41 -7.78
N SER A 233 13.49 15.58 -7.17
CA SER A 233 14.62 16.50 -7.32
C SER A 233 15.91 15.95 -6.71
N ALA A 234 15.79 15.22 -5.60
CA ALA A 234 16.90 14.57 -4.92
C ALA A 234 17.39 13.30 -5.63
N ALA A 235 16.53 12.63 -6.40
CA ALA A 235 16.89 11.40 -7.10
C ALA A 235 18.00 11.62 -8.12
N PRO A 236 18.95 10.67 -8.28
CA PRO A 236 20.03 10.74 -9.24
C PRO A 236 19.53 10.91 -10.68
N ALA A 237 20.31 11.63 -11.50
CA ALA A 237 19.92 11.91 -12.89
C ALA A 237 19.69 10.62 -13.70
N ASP A 238 20.43 9.55 -13.43
CA ASP A 238 20.27 8.28 -14.14
C ASP A 238 19.01 7.52 -13.69
N ALA A 239 18.70 7.52 -12.39
CA ALA A 239 17.43 6.98 -11.89
C ALA A 239 16.22 7.73 -12.49
N ARG A 240 16.30 9.07 -12.55
CA ARG A 240 15.28 9.89 -13.21
C ARG A 240 15.13 9.58 -14.70
N LYS A 241 16.24 9.32 -15.41
CA LYS A 241 16.22 8.93 -16.83
C LYS A 241 15.59 7.57 -17.03
N ASP A 242 15.88 6.61 -16.16
CA ASP A 242 15.32 5.25 -16.27
C ASP A 242 13.80 5.26 -16.01
N LEU A 243 13.35 5.95 -14.97
CA LEU A 243 11.92 6.17 -14.73
C LEU A 243 11.26 6.94 -15.88
N THR A 244 11.92 7.96 -16.43
CA THR A 244 11.42 8.72 -17.59
C THR A 244 11.32 7.85 -18.84
N ARG A 245 12.25 6.88 -19.01
CA ARG A 245 12.20 5.93 -20.13
C ARG A 245 11.07 4.93 -19.98
N GLU A 246 10.83 4.46 -18.76
CA GLU A 246 9.80 3.47 -18.44
C GLU A 246 8.39 4.09 -18.46
N TRP A 247 8.23 5.29 -17.91
CA TRP A 247 6.92 5.95 -17.68
C TRP A 247 6.62 7.09 -18.67
N GLY A 248 7.53 7.39 -19.60
CA GLY A 248 7.37 8.41 -20.65
C GLY A 248 8.10 9.71 -20.42
N LYS A 249 8.34 10.46 -21.49
CA LYS A 249 9.25 11.62 -21.53
C LYS A 249 8.86 12.84 -20.67
N GLN A 250 7.76 12.81 -19.94
CA GLN A 250 7.26 13.96 -19.18
C GLN A 250 6.97 13.61 -17.70
N VAL A 251 7.74 12.69 -17.11
CA VAL A 251 7.62 12.41 -15.69
C VAL A 251 8.26 13.56 -14.93
N ASN A 252 7.45 14.31 -14.21
CA ASN A 252 7.87 15.36 -13.28
C ASN A 252 6.91 15.34 -12.09
N PRO A 253 7.10 14.42 -11.15
CA PRO A 253 6.24 14.30 -9.99
C PRO A 253 6.24 15.59 -9.18
N ALA A 254 5.07 15.96 -8.70
CA ALA A 254 4.89 17.11 -7.82
C ALA A 254 3.79 16.82 -6.81
N GLY A 255 3.70 17.64 -5.78
CA GLY A 255 2.74 17.50 -4.70
C GLY A 255 3.24 16.59 -3.60
N SER A 256 2.36 16.26 -2.68
CA SER A 256 2.65 15.39 -1.53
C SER A 256 1.62 14.30 -1.37
N LEU A 257 2.04 13.23 -0.70
CA LEU A 257 1.17 12.13 -0.28
C LEU A 257 1.32 11.93 1.22
N VAL A 258 0.22 11.72 1.90
CA VAL A 258 0.17 11.32 3.30
C VAL A 258 -0.82 10.17 3.47
N ALA A 259 -0.47 9.20 4.30
CA ALA A 259 -1.36 8.11 4.68
C ALA A 259 -1.18 7.78 6.15
N GLY A 260 -2.26 7.40 6.81
CA GLY A 260 -2.26 7.01 8.22
C GLY A 260 -3.14 5.79 8.46
N ILE A 261 -2.76 5.02 9.47
CA ILE A 261 -3.53 3.89 9.98
C ILE A 261 -4.06 4.25 11.35
N SER A 262 -5.36 4.15 11.53
CA SER A 262 -6.04 4.27 12.81
C SER A 262 -6.85 3.01 13.12
N LEU A 263 -7.15 2.82 14.39
CA LEU A 263 -7.85 1.65 14.88
C LEU A 263 -9.18 2.05 15.52
N THR A 264 -10.20 1.24 15.30
CA THR A 264 -11.42 1.26 16.09
C THR A 264 -11.58 -0.09 16.83
N SER A 265 -12.60 -0.24 17.63
CA SER A 265 -12.87 -1.53 18.29
C SER A 265 -13.20 -2.68 17.31
N ARG A 266 -13.46 -2.37 16.05
CA ARG A 266 -13.98 -3.31 15.05
C ARG A 266 -13.26 -3.24 13.71
N SER A 267 -12.43 -2.24 13.47
CA SER A 267 -11.77 -2.04 12.17
C SER A 267 -10.33 -1.54 12.32
N VAL A 268 -9.56 -1.82 11.27
CA VAL A 268 -8.31 -1.13 10.96
C VAL A 268 -8.62 -0.22 9.78
N ASP A 269 -8.42 1.07 9.95
CA ASP A 269 -8.78 2.08 8.98
C ASP A 269 -7.53 2.74 8.39
N LEU A 270 -7.44 2.78 7.06
CA LEU A 270 -6.43 3.49 6.29
C LEU A 270 -7.05 4.77 5.72
N THR A 271 -6.46 5.89 6.03
CA THR A 271 -6.82 7.19 5.45
C THR A 271 -5.60 7.75 4.72
N GLY A 272 -5.78 8.28 3.52
CA GLY A 272 -4.69 8.91 2.79
C GLY A 272 -5.17 10.10 1.96
N HIS A 273 -4.27 11.06 1.77
CA HIS A 273 -4.51 12.25 0.99
C HIS A 273 -3.32 12.54 0.08
N GLY A 274 -3.62 12.96 -1.15
CA GLY A 274 -2.63 13.48 -2.08
C GLY A 274 -2.98 14.92 -2.44
N PHE A 275 -2.04 15.83 -2.27
CA PHE A 275 -2.20 17.26 -2.51
C PHE A 275 -1.34 17.72 -3.67
N GLY A 276 -1.95 18.31 -4.67
CA GLY A 276 -1.25 18.82 -5.87
C GLY A 276 -0.51 17.72 -6.64
N VAL A 277 -0.94 16.46 -6.48
CA VAL A 277 -0.24 15.30 -7.07
C VAL A 277 -0.30 15.38 -8.59
N SER A 278 0.87 15.38 -9.19
CA SER A 278 1.06 15.35 -10.63
C SER A 278 2.25 14.45 -10.96
N THR A 279 2.13 13.62 -11.95
CA THR A 279 3.25 12.85 -12.49
C THR A 279 3.92 13.54 -13.68
N GLY A 280 3.38 14.69 -14.12
CA GLY A 280 3.86 15.43 -15.29
C GLY A 280 3.65 14.72 -16.62
N GLY A 281 3.11 13.50 -16.62
CA GLY A 281 2.83 12.71 -17.80
C GLY A 281 1.36 12.76 -18.21
N ALA A 282 1.09 12.55 -19.48
CA ALA A 282 -0.26 12.49 -20.04
C ALA A 282 -1.11 11.33 -19.47
N GLY A 283 -0.54 10.45 -18.66
CA GLY A 283 -1.19 9.24 -18.16
C GLY A 283 -1.92 9.40 -16.83
N ALA A 284 -1.37 10.17 -15.89
CA ALA A 284 -1.94 10.23 -14.53
C ALA A 284 -3.07 11.24 -14.37
N SER A 285 -3.16 12.24 -15.24
CA SER A 285 -4.27 13.20 -15.25
C SER A 285 -5.32 12.89 -16.31
N ALA A 286 -5.27 11.72 -16.96
CA ALA A 286 -6.31 11.29 -17.86
C ALA A 286 -7.57 10.95 -17.07
N GLY A 287 -8.21 12.03 -16.54
CA GLY A 287 -9.63 12.00 -16.23
C GLY A 287 -10.01 11.11 -15.07
N LEU A 288 -9.43 11.32 -13.85
CA LEU A 288 -10.15 10.94 -12.64
C LEU A 288 -11.46 11.74 -12.65
N THR A 289 -12.50 11.14 -13.21
CA THR A 289 -13.86 11.66 -13.11
C THR A 289 -14.53 10.93 -11.96
N PRO A 290 -15.19 11.64 -11.05
CA PRO A 290 -15.96 10.99 -9.99
C PRO A 290 -16.90 9.93 -10.57
N GLY A 291 -17.06 8.83 -9.86
CA GLY A 291 -18.01 7.77 -10.20
C GLY A 291 -19.45 8.30 -10.21
N THR A 292 -20.31 7.62 -10.92
CA THR A 292 -21.75 7.88 -10.93
C THR A 292 -22.52 6.91 -10.06
N GLY A 293 -21.82 6.05 -9.29
CA GLY A 293 -22.42 5.01 -8.47
C GLY A 293 -22.76 3.74 -9.24
N LEU A 294 -22.14 3.50 -10.40
CA LEU A 294 -22.39 2.29 -11.18
C LEU A 294 -22.14 1.02 -10.36
N VAL A 295 -21.09 1.02 -9.54
CA VAL A 295 -20.74 -0.09 -8.65
C VAL A 295 -21.88 -0.45 -7.67
N GLU A 296 -22.64 0.54 -7.22
CA GLU A 296 -23.76 0.34 -6.30
C GLU A 296 -24.96 -0.37 -6.97
N THR A 297 -24.98 -0.43 -8.31
CA THR A 297 -26.04 -1.11 -9.08
C THR A 297 -25.80 -2.61 -9.26
N LEU A 298 -24.63 -3.13 -8.88
CA LEU A 298 -24.34 -4.56 -8.87
C LEU A 298 -25.27 -5.32 -7.92
N PRO A 299 -25.41 -6.64 -8.06
CA PRO A 299 -26.23 -7.46 -7.14
C PRO A 299 -25.79 -7.30 -5.68
N ALA A 300 -26.76 -7.25 -4.75
CA ALA A 300 -26.49 -7.05 -3.33
C ALA A 300 -25.67 -8.19 -2.69
N ASP A 301 -25.71 -9.38 -3.30
CA ASP A 301 -24.99 -10.59 -2.90
C ASP A 301 -23.63 -10.75 -3.60
N SER A 302 -23.07 -9.66 -4.13
CA SER A 302 -21.70 -9.67 -4.65
C SER A 302 -20.68 -9.69 -3.51
N ASP A 303 -19.81 -10.70 -3.50
CA ASP A 303 -18.82 -10.95 -2.45
C ASP A 303 -17.46 -10.32 -2.79
N VAL A 304 -17.13 -10.21 -4.08
CA VAL A 304 -15.95 -9.52 -4.58
C VAL A 304 -16.39 -8.50 -5.61
N VAL A 305 -15.95 -7.26 -5.43
CA VAL A 305 -16.37 -6.14 -6.28
C VAL A 305 -15.18 -5.27 -6.66
N VAL A 306 -15.13 -4.89 -7.93
CA VAL A 306 -14.21 -3.88 -8.46
C VAL A 306 -15.01 -2.85 -9.25
N GLY A 307 -14.79 -1.58 -8.95
CA GLY A 307 -15.31 -0.43 -9.70
C GLY A 307 -14.18 0.49 -10.14
N LEU A 308 -14.23 0.99 -11.38
CA LEU A 308 -13.20 1.89 -11.93
C LEU A 308 -13.85 2.92 -12.84
N THR A 309 -13.38 4.17 -12.74
CA THR A 309 -13.75 5.24 -13.66
C THR A 309 -12.61 5.63 -14.59
N GLY A 310 -12.92 6.13 -15.77
CA GLY A 310 -11.94 6.69 -16.71
C GLY A 310 -11.02 5.67 -17.37
N LEU A 311 -11.21 4.36 -17.15
CA LEU A 311 -10.31 3.32 -17.66
C LEU A 311 -10.29 3.27 -19.18
N GLY A 312 -11.46 3.33 -19.84
CA GLY A 312 -11.56 3.31 -21.32
C GLY A 312 -10.80 4.47 -21.96
N PRO A 313 -11.09 5.73 -21.61
CA PRO A 313 -10.31 6.88 -22.09
C PRO A 313 -8.83 6.82 -21.78
N ALA A 314 -8.44 6.34 -20.58
CA ALA A 314 -7.04 6.22 -20.19
C ALA A 314 -6.28 5.21 -21.06
N LEU A 315 -6.86 4.03 -21.29
CA LEU A 315 -6.29 3.00 -22.14
C LEU A 315 -6.20 3.46 -23.61
N ALA A 316 -7.23 4.16 -24.11
CA ALA A 316 -7.19 4.70 -25.45
C ALA A 316 -6.06 5.72 -25.63
N LYS A 317 -5.91 6.63 -24.69
CA LYS A 317 -4.81 7.62 -24.69
C LYS A 317 -3.44 6.97 -24.56
N ALA A 318 -3.32 5.93 -23.73
CA ALA A 318 -2.09 5.14 -23.64
C ALA A 318 -1.78 4.47 -24.97
N TRP A 319 -2.78 3.91 -25.65
CA TRP A 319 -2.62 3.33 -26.98
C TRP A 319 -2.15 4.35 -28.01
N ASP A 320 -2.78 5.54 -28.07
CA ASP A 320 -2.36 6.62 -28.98
C ASP A 320 -0.90 7.09 -28.70
N THR A 321 -0.45 6.98 -27.47
CA THR A 321 0.90 7.42 -27.07
C THR A 321 1.96 6.37 -27.34
N TYR A 322 1.66 5.10 -27.12
CA TYR A 322 2.63 4.00 -27.10
C TYR A 322 2.42 2.98 -28.20
N GLY A 323 1.19 2.82 -28.73
CA GLY A 323 0.84 1.78 -29.68
C GLY A 323 1.48 1.98 -31.04
N GLU A 324 1.62 3.23 -31.52
CA GLU A 324 2.29 3.55 -32.79
C GLU A 324 3.83 3.39 -32.73
N ASN A 325 4.44 3.40 -31.54
CA ASN A 325 5.88 3.37 -31.32
C ASN A 325 6.44 2.03 -30.87
N GLY A 326 5.66 0.95 -30.94
CA GLY A 326 6.18 -0.39 -30.67
C GLY A 326 5.46 -1.16 -29.59
N ASP A 327 4.13 -1.08 -29.48
CA ASP A 327 3.26 -2.01 -28.71
C ASP A 327 4.02 -2.84 -27.63
N PRO A 328 4.43 -2.22 -26.52
CA PRO A 328 5.34 -2.84 -25.55
C PRO A 328 4.74 -4.08 -24.87
N PHE A 329 3.44 -4.31 -25.04
CA PHE A 329 2.71 -5.43 -24.45
C PHE A 329 2.23 -6.46 -25.49
N GLY A 330 2.52 -6.27 -26.78
CA GLY A 330 2.04 -7.15 -27.85
C GLY A 330 0.51 -7.17 -28.02
N LEU A 331 -0.17 -6.14 -27.51
CA LEU A 331 -1.64 -6.07 -27.49
C LEU A 331 -2.23 -5.91 -28.89
N GLY A 332 -1.52 -5.25 -29.83
CA GLY A 332 -2.00 -5.05 -31.19
C GLY A 332 -2.18 -6.36 -31.93
N GLN A 333 -1.19 -7.25 -31.88
CA GLN A 333 -1.28 -8.56 -32.55
C GLN A 333 -2.37 -9.44 -31.93
N GLN A 334 -2.53 -9.38 -30.62
CA GLN A 334 -3.60 -10.11 -29.94
C GLN A 334 -4.98 -9.52 -30.25
N ALA A 335 -5.10 -8.20 -30.30
CA ALA A 335 -6.33 -7.52 -30.73
C ALA A 335 -6.73 -7.87 -32.15
N ASP A 336 -5.80 -7.84 -33.08
CA ASP A 336 -6.05 -8.23 -34.48
C ASP A 336 -6.53 -9.69 -34.58
N ALA A 337 -5.91 -10.60 -33.84
CA ALA A 337 -6.32 -12.00 -33.79
C ALA A 337 -7.75 -12.19 -33.24
N LEU A 338 -8.20 -11.28 -32.39
CA LEU A 338 -9.54 -11.24 -31.80
C LEU A 338 -10.54 -10.40 -32.63
N GLY A 339 -10.10 -9.78 -33.73
CA GLY A 339 -10.92 -8.87 -34.51
C GLY A 339 -11.28 -7.56 -33.79
N LEU A 340 -10.45 -7.15 -32.82
CA LEU A 340 -10.62 -5.90 -32.09
C LEU A 340 -9.97 -4.72 -32.82
N ARG A 341 -10.62 -3.57 -32.75
CA ARG A 341 -10.17 -2.31 -33.37
C ARG A 341 -9.70 -1.36 -32.25
N LEU A 342 -8.39 -1.32 -32.02
CA LEU A 342 -7.81 -0.43 -31.01
C LEU A 342 -7.63 1.00 -31.57
N PRO A 343 -7.80 2.04 -30.73
CA PRO A 343 -8.19 2.00 -29.32
C PRO A 343 -9.71 1.98 -29.07
N GLY A 344 -10.54 2.08 -30.11
CA GLY A 344 -11.99 2.25 -30.00
C GLY A 344 -12.68 1.15 -29.19
N ASP A 345 -12.27 -0.10 -29.37
CA ASP A 345 -12.85 -1.23 -28.66
C ASP A 345 -12.47 -1.25 -27.16
N LEU A 346 -11.33 -0.65 -26.77
CA LEU A 346 -11.00 -0.43 -25.35
C LEU A 346 -11.96 0.59 -24.72
N GLN A 347 -12.25 1.67 -25.43
CA GLN A 347 -13.22 2.67 -24.96
C GLN A 347 -14.63 2.09 -24.89
N ALA A 348 -15.02 1.28 -25.87
CA ALA A 348 -16.33 0.63 -25.89
C ALA A 348 -16.49 -0.39 -24.75
N LEU A 349 -15.45 -1.18 -24.48
CA LEU A 349 -15.48 -2.23 -23.44
C LEU A 349 -15.42 -1.65 -22.03
N PHE A 350 -14.41 -0.83 -21.74
CA PHE A 350 -14.15 -0.33 -20.39
C PHE A 350 -14.95 0.94 -20.05
N GLY A 351 -15.39 1.68 -21.08
CA GLY A 351 -16.25 2.83 -20.93
C GLY A 351 -15.65 3.96 -20.08
N SER A 352 -16.51 4.89 -19.69
CA SER A 352 -16.21 5.95 -18.70
C SER A 352 -16.27 5.43 -17.28
N GLU A 353 -17.04 4.39 -17.03
CA GLU A 353 -17.16 3.71 -15.73
C GLU A 353 -17.40 2.21 -15.97
N LEU A 354 -16.68 1.39 -15.23
CA LEU A 354 -16.79 -0.07 -15.23
C LEU A 354 -17.03 -0.56 -13.81
N ALA A 355 -17.94 -1.51 -13.64
CA ALA A 355 -18.15 -2.21 -12.39
C ALA A 355 -18.26 -3.72 -12.65
N VAL A 356 -17.57 -4.51 -11.83
CA VAL A 356 -17.58 -5.96 -11.88
C VAL A 356 -17.82 -6.50 -10.48
N GLY A 357 -18.80 -7.39 -10.34
CA GLY A 357 -19.11 -8.10 -9.12
C GLY A 357 -19.09 -9.61 -9.33
N ALA A 358 -18.54 -10.34 -8.37
CA ALA A 358 -18.60 -11.78 -8.33
C ALA A 358 -19.36 -12.23 -7.07
N THR A 359 -20.32 -13.13 -7.24
CA THR A 359 -21.00 -13.83 -6.14
C THR A 359 -20.45 -15.25 -6.06
N LEU A 360 -19.99 -15.64 -4.88
CA LEU A 360 -19.38 -16.93 -4.60
C LEU A 360 -20.41 -17.87 -3.94
N ALA A 361 -20.75 -18.96 -4.60
CA ALA A 361 -21.76 -19.90 -4.13
C ALA A 361 -21.21 -21.33 -4.15
N GLY A 362 -20.45 -21.70 -3.14
CA GLY A 362 -19.75 -22.99 -3.07
C GLY A 362 -18.72 -23.13 -4.18
N ASP A 363 -18.92 -24.08 -5.10
CA ASP A 363 -18.08 -24.30 -6.27
C ASP A 363 -18.46 -23.43 -7.49
N GLN A 364 -19.47 -22.59 -7.35
CA GLN A 364 -19.97 -21.75 -8.42
C GLN A 364 -19.60 -20.29 -8.19
N VAL A 365 -19.12 -19.64 -9.25
CA VAL A 365 -18.86 -18.20 -9.29
C VAL A 365 -19.81 -17.59 -10.31
N HIS A 366 -20.61 -16.64 -9.89
CA HIS A 366 -21.48 -15.85 -10.75
C HIS A 366 -20.88 -14.46 -10.93
N VAL A 367 -20.76 -14.02 -12.16
CA VAL A 367 -20.17 -12.71 -12.47
C VAL A 367 -21.24 -11.79 -13.05
N THR A 368 -21.25 -10.56 -12.57
CA THR A 368 -21.99 -9.46 -13.19
C THR A 368 -20.99 -8.35 -13.52
N ALA A 369 -20.89 -7.98 -14.77
CA ALA A 369 -20.07 -6.85 -15.24
C ALA A 369 -20.95 -5.85 -15.96
N THR A 370 -20.69 -4.57 -15.78
CA THR A 370 -21.43 -3.48 -16.44
C THR A 370 -20.52 -2.28 -16.67
N ALA A 371 -20.72 -1.56 -17.78
CA ALA A 371 -20.01 -0.31 -18.00
C ALA A 371 -20.92 0.74 -18.63
N ILE A 372 -20.61 2.01 -18.34
CA ILE A 372 -21.15 3.18 -19.07
C ILE A 372 -20.18 3.46 -20.20
N SER A 373 -20.63 3.28 -21.43
CA SER A 373 -19.78 3.29 -22.62
C SER A 373 -20.33 4.24 -23.71
N PRO A 374 -19.45 4.94 -24.43
CA PRO A 374 -19.86 5.76 -25.57
C PRO A 374 -20.44 4.92 -26.72
N ASP A 375 -20.08 3.61 -26.78
CA ASP A 375 -20.64 2.64 -27.71
C ASP A 375 -20.93 1.33 -26.94
N ALA A 376 -22.04 1.32 -26.19
CA ALA A 376 -22.44 0.18 -25.37
C ALA A 376 -22.75 -1.07 -26.21
N GLN A 377 -23.25 -0.91 -27.43
CA GLN A 377 -23.50 -2.03 -28.35
C GLN A 377 -22.18 -2.72 -28.70
N ARG A 378 -21.19 -1.95 -29.09
CA ARG A 378 -19.85 -2.48 -29.40
C ARG A 378 -19.16 -3.04 -28.16
N GLY A 379 -19.30 -2.39 -26.99
CA GLY A 379 -18.79 -2.92 -25.71
C GLY A 379 -19.34 -4.31 -25.40
N ALA A 380 -20.65 -4.53 -25.56
CA ALA A 380 -21.27 -5.83 -25.38
C ALA A 380 -20.78 -6.88 -26.39
N GLU A 381 -20.57 -6.50 -27.66
CA GLU A 381 -20.02 -7.40 -28.69
C GLU A 381 -18.57 -7.82 -28.37
N VAL A 382 -17.72 -6.87 -27.95
CA VAL A 382 -16.34 -7.13 -27.53
C VAL A 382 -16.30 -8.05 -26.32
N TRP A 383 -17.14 -7.80 -25.31
CA TRP A 383 -17.27 -8.68 -24.15
C TRP A 383 -17.64 -10.10 -24.56
N ASN A 384 -18.70 -10.27 -25.36
CA ASN A 384 -19.18 -11.58 -25.80
C ASN A 384 -18.10 -12.36 -26.60
N THR A 385 -17.29 -11.65 -27.38
CA THR A 385 -16.16 -12.26 -28.10
C THR A 385 -15.07 -12.73 -27.14
N GLY A 386 -14.66 -11.88 -26.19
CA GLY A 386 -13.59 -12.19 -25.22
C GLY A 386 -14.02 -13.25 -24.19
N ALA A 387 -15.24 -13.15 -23.67
CA ALA A 387 -15.75 -14.08 -22.67
C ALA A 387 -15.83 -15.52 -23.18
N SER A 388 -16.21 -15.70 -24.44
CA SER A 388 -16.28 -17.05 -25.08
C SER A 388 -14.92 -17.74 -25.18
N MET A 389 -13.81 -16.97 -25.13
CA MET A 389 -12.46 -17.52 -25.18
C MET A 389 -11.85 -17.82 -23.81
N LEU A 390 -12.28 -17.08 -22.78
CA LEU A 390 -11.70 -17.15 -21.43
C LEU A 390 -12.46 -18.08 -20.48
N SER A 391 -13.72 -18.40 -20.76
CA SER A 391 -14.59 -19.15 -19.86
C SER A 391 -15.44 -20.16 -20.60
N SER A 392 -15.62 -21.34 -19.99
CA SER A 392 -16.61 -22.34 -20.45
C SER A 392 -18.05 -21.95 -20.06
N ARG A 393 -18.25 -20.88 -19.33
CA ARG A 393 -19.56 -20.35 -18.94
C ARG A 393 -19.91 -19.15 -19.81
N ASP A 394 -21.17 -19.10 -20.22
CA ASP A 394 -21.73 -17.98 -20.98
C ASP A 394 -22.13 -16.84 -20.03
N TYR A 395 -21.48 -15.70 -20.15
CA TYR A 395 -21.87 -14.44 -19.52
C TYR A 395 -22.34 -13.47 -20.61
N PRO A 396 -23.53 -13.63 -21.16
CA PRO A 396 -23.96 -12.84 -22.30
C PRO A 396 -24.15 -11.37 -21.93
N ALA A 397 -23.48 -10.49 -22.67
CA ALA A 397 -23.64 -9.06 -22.55
C ALA A 397 -24.75 -8.54 -23.46
N LYS A 398 -25.51 -7.58 -22.94
CA LYS A 398 -26.56 -6.83 -23.67
C LYS A 398 -26.36 -5.33 -23.43
N ALA A 399 -26.60 -4.55 -24.49
CA ALA A 399 -26.58 -3.11 -24.41
C ALA A 399 -27.99 -2.53 -24.21
N THR A 400 -28.09 -1.48 -23.40
CA THR A 400 -29.33 -0.69 -23.19
C THR A 400 -28.92 0.75 -22.95
N GLY A 401 -29.25 1.65 -23.90
CA GLY A 401 -28.83 3.04 -23.84
C GLY A 401 -27.32 3.16 -23.95
N ASP A 402 -26.72 3.86 -23.02
CA ASP A 402 -25.27 4.09 -22.88
C ASP A 402 -24.58 3.03 -22.03
N ARG A 403 -25.27 1.97 -21.63
CA ARG A 403 -24.78 0.93 -20.74
C ARG A 403 -24.83 -0.44 -21.41
N TRP A 404 -23.78 -1.23 -21.18
CA TRP A 404 -23.87 -2.68 -21.37
C TRP A 404 -23.80 -3.41 -20.03
N ILE A 405 -24.41 -4.58 -19.95
CA ILE A 405 -24.40 -5.47 -18.79
C ILE A 405 -24.24 -6.91 -19.26
N ALA A 406 -23.32 -7.62 -18.62
CA ALA A 406 -23.09 -9.05 -18.77
C ALA A 406 -23.37 -9.75 -17.44
N THR A 407 -24.18 -10.81 -17.47
CA THR A 407 -24.50 -11.60 -16.27
C THR A 407 -25.06 -12.95 -16.68
N ASP A 408 -24.79 -13.97 -15.85
CA ASP A 408 -25.38 -15.31 -15.96
C ASP A 408 -26.63 -15.49 -15.08
N ARG A 409 -27.03 -14.45 -14.35
CA ARG A 409 -28.15 -14.48 -13.42
C ARG A 409 -29.23 -13.46 -13.78
N SER A 410 -30.47 -13.78 -13.40
CA SER A 410 -31.53 -12.79 -13.35
C SER A 410 -31.37 -11.90 -12.11
N SER A 411 -31.58 -10.59 -12.27
CA SER A 411 -31.49 -9.63 -11.16
C SER A 411 -32.41 -10.02 -9.99
N THR A 412 -31.88 -10.03 -8.77
CA THR A 412 -32.64 -10.28 -7.53
C THR A 412 -33.43 -9.06 -7.04
N GLY A 413 -33.28 -7.91 -7.70
CA GLY A 413 -33.93 -6.65 -7.35
C GLY A 413 -33.22 -5.82 -6.27
N ALA A 414 -32.46 -6.44 -5.35
CA ALA A 414 -31.62 -5.73 -4.39
C ALA A 414 -30.26 -5.43 -4.99
N THR A 415 -29.71 -4.24 -4.69
CA THR A 415 -28.43 -3.78 -5.22
C THR A 415 -27.38 -3.61 -4.12
N LEU A 416 -26.12 -3.62 -4.51
CA LEU A 416 -24.97 -3.51 -3.62
C LEU A 416 -25.00 -2.21 -2.79
N GLY A 417 -25.53 -1.12 -3.35
CA GLY A 417 -25.78 0.12 -2.61
C GLY A 417 -26.72 -0.02 -1.42
N SER A 418 -27.52 -1.12 -1.35
CA SER A 418 -28.36 -1.46 -0.19
C SER A 418 -27.71 -2.42 0.80
N ASN A 419 -26.51 -2.96 0.49
CA ASN A 419 -25.78 -3.89 1.35
C ASN A 419 -25.06 -3.14 2.46
N ASP A 420 -25.43 -3.41 3.73
CA ASP A 420 -24.87 -2.72 4.90
C ASP A 420 -23.38 -3.01 5.10
N LEU A 421 -22.91 -4.24 4.81
CA LEU A 421 -21.52 -4.61 4.91
C LEU A 421 -20.67 -3.83 3.91
N PHE A 422 -21.10 -3.79 2.63
CA PHE A 422 -20.44 -3.01 1.60
C PHE A 422 -20.35 -1.54 1.99
N ARG A 423 -21.46 -0.93 2.41
CA ARG A 423 -21.50 0.49 2.83
C ARG A 423 -20.62 0.79 4.03
N SER A 424 -20.44 -0.18 4.93
CA SER A 424 -19.61 0.00 6.13
C SER A 424 -18.11 0.06 5.81
N VAL A 425 -17.66 -0.59 4.73
CA VAL A 425 -16.25 -0.64 4.34
C VAL A 425 -15.93 0.18 3.08
N VAL A 426 -16.94 0.62 2.33
CA VAL A 426 -16.79 1.52 1.15
C VAL A 426 -17.85 2.63 1.21
N PRO A 427 -17.75 3.56 2.19
CA PRO A 427 -18.80 4.57 2.41
C PRO A 427 -18.96 5.54 1.24
N ASP A 428 -17.91 5.79 0.47
CA ASP A 428 -17.87 6.74 -0.64
C ASP A 428 -18.01 6.11 -2.04
N ALA A 429 -18.50 4.87 -2.11
CA ALA A 429 -18.60 4.09 -3.36
C ALA A 429 -19.26 4.85 -4.51
N GLY A 430 -20.31 5.64 -4.23
CA GLY A 430 -21.04 6.40 -5.24
C GLY A 430 -20.25 7.52 -5.92
N ARG A 431 -19.10 7.93 -5.34
CA ARG A 431 -18.23 9.00 -5.87
C ARG A 431 -16.84 8.52 -6.23
N ALA A 432 -16.53 7.29 -5.86
CA ALA A 432 -15.18 6.76 -5.99
C ALA A 432 -14.76 6.59 -7.45
N ASN A 433 -13.51 6.90 -7.72
CA ASN A 433 -12.85 6.63 -9.00
C ASN A 433 -12.41 5.17 -9.09
N ALA A 434 -12.07 4.58 -7.95
CA ALA A 434 -11.78 3.17 -7.82
C ALA A 434 -12.42 2.61 -6.54
N VAL A 435 -12.94 1.41 -6.64
CA VAL A 435 -13.55 0.65 -5.52
C VAL A 435 -13.04 -0.77 -5.57
N LEU A 436 -12.68 -1.29 -4.41
CA LEU A 436 -12.48 -2.71 -4.15
C LEU A 436 -13.30 -3.09 -2.92
N PHE A 437 -14.03 -4.20 -3.00
CA PHE A 437 -14.72 -4.80 -1.86
C PHE A 437 -14.53 -6.31 -1.88
N VAL A 438 -14.30 -6.89 -0.72
CA VAL A 438 -14.20 -8.35 -0.54
C VAL A 438 -14.89 -8.75 0.76
N ASP A 439 -15.87 -9.64 0.67
CA ASP A 439 -16.40 -10.41 1.79
C ASP A 439 -15.47 -11.60 2.05
N ILE A 440 -14.65 -11.52 3.12
CA ILE A 440 -13.57 -12.47 3.35
C ILE A 440 -14.09 -13.89 3.62
N PRO A 441 -15.08 -14.11 4.49
CA PRO A 441 -15.67 -15.44 4.68
C PRO A 441 -16.16 -16.11 3.40
N ALA A 442 -16.80 -15.38 2.49
CA ALA A 442 -17.27 -15.94 1.23
C ALA A 442 -16.11 -16.44 0.35
N VAL A 443 -15.00 -15.70 0.34
CA VAL A 443 -13.78 -16.10 -0.38
C VAL A 443 -13.15 -17.33 0.27
N GLU A 444 -13.02 -17.34 1.59
CA GLU A 444 -12.45 -18.47 2.36
C GLU A 444 -13.25 -19.76 2.13
N ASP A 445 -14.58 -19.69 2.25
CA ASP A 445 -15.47 -20.83 2.02
C ASP A 445 -15.33 -21.40 0.60
N THR A 446 -15.19 -20.52 -0.39
CA THR A 446 -14.99 -20.94 -1.79
C THR A 446 -13.63 -21.57 -1.99
N MET A 447 -12.56 -20.98 -1.44
CA MET A 447 -11.19 -21.53 -1.54
C MET A 447 -11.09 -22.86 -0.80
N GLY A 448 -11.71 -22.99 0.37
CA GLY A 448 -11.77 -24.24 1.14
C GLY A 448 -12.47 -25.35 0.37
N SER A 449 -13.53 -25.05 -0.39
CA SER A 449 -14.25 -26.02 -1.20
C SER A 449 -13.48 -26.53 -2.42
N MET A 450 -12.54 -25.73 -2.95
CA MET A 450 -11.72 -26.08 -4.11
C MET A 450 -10.44 -26.88 -3.78
N GLY A 451 -10.06 -26.97 -2.50
CA GLY A 451 -8.83 -27.67 -2.06
C GLY A 451 -9.02 -29.18 -1.85
N PRO A 452 -8.01 -30.02 -2.17
CA PRO A 452 -8.05 -31.44 -1.85
C PRO A 452 -7.93 -31.65 -0.33
N GLY A 453 -9.03 -31.74 0.38
CA GLY A 453 -9.08 -32.04 1.81
C GLY A 453 -9.67 -30.94 2.67
N GLY A 454 -10.70 -30.25 2.18
CA GLY A 454 -11.44 -29.16 2.84
C GLY A 454 -11.42 -29.17 4.35
N THR A 455 -10.40 -28.54 4.94
CA THR A 455 -10.42 -28.18 6.34
C THR A 455 -11.03 -26.79 6.43
N THR A 456 -12.21 -26.73 7.00
CA THR A 456 -12.89 -25.49 7.37
C THR A 456 -12.12 -24.84 8.53
N GLU A 457 -10.99 -24.19 8.25
CA GLU A 457 -10.28 -23.32 9.22
C GLU A 457 -10.89 -21.91 9.31
N SER A 458 -12.06 -21.69 8.70
CA SER A 458 -12.77 -20.41 8.67
C SER A 458 -13.20 -19.89 10.06
N GLU A 459 -13.21 -20.73 11.09
CA GLU A 459 -13.65 -20.30 12.43
C GLU A 459 -12.58 -19.46 13.18
N SER A 460 -11.31 -19.52 12.79
CA SER A 460 -10.23 -18.81 13.49
C SER A 460 -9.91 -17.43 12.90
N ASN A 461 -10.31 -17.15 11.64
CA ASN A 461 -10.04 -15.86 11.02
C ASN A 461 -11.05 -14.79 11.49
N PRO A 462 -10.61 -13.77 12.24
CA PRO A 462 -11.49 -12.72 12.72
C PRO A 462 -11.87 -11.68 11.64
N MET A 463 -11.28 -11.71 10.46
CA MET A 463 -11.56 -10.75 9.40
C MET A 463 -12.96 -10.99 8.79
N ARG A 464 -13.72 -9.89 8.62
CA ARG A 464 -15.08 -9.94 8.08
C ARG A 464 -15.15 -9.44 6.65
N ALA A 465 -14.61 -8.26 6.38
CA ALA A 465 -14.61 -7.68 5.05
C ALA A 465 -13.47 -6.67 4.91
N VAL A 466 -13.04 -6.46 3.69
CA VAL A 466 -12.16 -5.36 3.33
C VAL A 466 -12.80 -4.51 2.23
N GLY A 467 -12.74 -3.21 2.41
CA GLY A 467 -13.17 -2.24 1.43
C GLY A 467 -12.07 -1.20 1.20
N PHE A 468 -11.98 -0.74 -0.02
CA PHE A 468 -11.01 0.25 -0.44
C PHE A 468 -11.63 1.18 -1.48
N SER A 469 -11.41 2.47 -1.35
CA SER A 469 -11.87 3.44 -2.32
C SER A 469 -10.83 4.53 -2.55
N VAL A 470 -10.77 5.00 -3.78
CA VAL A 470 -10.03 6.20 -4.17
C VAL A 470 -11.04 7.19 -4.71
N THR A 471 -11.08 8.37 -4.14
CA THR A 471 -11.85 9.49 -4.67
C THR A 471 -10.91 10.63 -5.02
N GLY A 472 -11.18 11.36 -6.08
CA GLY A 472 -10.30 12.47 -6.36
C GLY A 472 -10.60 13.24 -7.61
N THR A 473 -9.85 14.32 -7.71
CA THR A 473 -9.78 15.23 -8.85
C THR A 473 -8.31 15.32 -9.30
N GLN A 474 -8.04 16.17 -10.26
CA GLN A 474 -6.66 16.45 -10.69
C GLN A 474 -5.79 17.14 -9.61
N GLN A 475 -6.38 17.69 -8.55
CA GLN A 475 -5.70 18.49 -7.52
C GLN A 475 -5.61 17.79 -6.17
N GLN A 476 -6.55 16.91 -5.88
CA GLN A 476 -6.63 16.18 -4.61
C GLN A 476 -7.10 14.76 -4.86
N VAL A 477 -6.43 13.82 -4.22
CA VAL A 477 -6.79 12.39 -4.22
C VAL A 477 -6.96 11.96 -2.78
N ASP A 478 -8.09 11.34 -2.48
CA ASP A 478 -8.38 10.79 -1.17
C ASP A 478 -8.46 9.27 -1.27
N LEU A 479 -7.84 8.59 -0.31
CA LEU A 479 -7.75 7.17 -0.17
C LEU A 479 -8.45 6.76 1.12
N SER A 480 -9.35 5.80 1.03
CA SER A 480 -10.00 5.20 2.19
C SER A 480 -9.93 3.68 2.10
N GLY A 481 -9.51 3.04 3.18
CA GLY A 481 -9.46 1.60 3.31
C GLY A 481 -10.00 1.18 4.67
N HIS A 482 -10.85 0.15 4.70
CA HIS A 482 -11.42 -0.38 5.93
C HIS A 482 -11.31 -1.89 5.94
N LEU A 483 -10.58 -2.43 6.92
CA LEU A 483 -10.61 -3.84 7.26
C LEU A 483 -11.51 -4.02 8.48
N LEU A 484 -12.70 -4.59 8.27
CA LEU A 484 -13.68 -4.87 9.32
C LEU A 484 -13.43 -6.26 9.92
N LEU A 485 -13.52 -6.37 11.22
CA LEU A 485 -13.45 -7.64 11.95
C LEU A 485 -14.84 -8.14 12.35
N LYS A 486 -14.99 -9.46 12.48
CA LYS A 486 -16.18 -10.12 13.04
C LYS A 486 -16.46 -9.60 14.45
N ASP A 487 -17.72 -9.61 14.91
CA ASP A 487 -18.14 -9.14 16.24
C ASP A 487 -17.58 -9.99 17.38
#